data_cf57bdd89c5416899a895959a78eef09
#
_entry.id   cf57bdd89c5416899a895959a78eef09
#
_cell.length_a   1.000
_cell.length_b   1.000
_cell.length_c   1.000
_cell.angle_alpha   90.00
_cell.angle_beta   90.00
_cell.angle_gamma   90.00
#
_symmetry.space_group_name_H-M   'P 1'
#
loop_
_entity.id
_entity.type
_entity.pdbx_description
1 polymer ?
#
loop_
_entity_poly.entity_id
_entity_poly.type
_entity_poly.pdbx_seq_one_letter_code
_entity_poly.pdbx_strand_id
1 'polypeptide(L)'
;MDNQQYQKKVLLELMNLEEFSSSIAPYEELDAPFQKKSSSKNDNNPSRPDKFSKIEDIESYLYEKYKIKSSYIEGDQQSKIMFFYGKCNSNDKKILDGESGSLFDKMLNSINLSRNNIALASYIPRGYENFYDNEKFLNEIQLINYRIIELVNPRYLIIMSNYCIKMLLATDLSSMSLRGKWFDFNTPNDTNPKKTRVLYEPTLLINNPDLKKDAWEDLKDIKSKLGG
;
A
#
# COMPACT_ATOMS: atom_id res chain seq x y z
N MET A 1 7.79 -20.26 12.12
CA MET A 1 7.38 -20.88 10.85
C MET A 1 8.57 -20.83 9.93
N ASP A 2 9.01 -21.96 9.43
CA ASP A 2 10.19 -22.11 8.58
C ASP A 2 9.95 -21.39 7.23
N ASN A 3 11.01 -20.81 6.67
CA ASN A 3 10.96 -20.08 5.39
C ASN A 3 10.41 -20.95 4.24
N GLN A 4 10.66 -22.29 4.29
CA GLN A 4 10.08 -23.24 3.33
C GLN A 4 8.57 -23.43 3.50
N GLN A 5 8.05 -23.40 4.72
CA GLN A 5 6.61 -23.48 4.97
C GLN A 5 5.89 -22.19 4.52
N TYR A 6 6.52 -21.03 4.69
CA TYR A 6 6.00 -19.77 4.20
C TYR A 6 5.95 -19.73 2.66
N GLN A 7 7.05 -20.15 2.00
CA GLN A 7 7.09 -20.23 0.53
C GLN A 7 6.08 -21.22 -0.04
N LYS A 8 5.89 -22.38 0.63
CA LYS A 8 4.90 -23.38 0.22
C LYS A 8 3.46 -22.87 0.40
N LYS A 9 3.19 -22.10 1.44
CA LYS A 9 1.87 -21.48 1.67
C LYS A 9 1.58 -20.40 0.62
N VAL A 10 2.54 -19.54 0.30
CA VAL A 10 2.43 -18.53 -0.76
C VAL A 10 2.24 -19.18 -2.13
N LEU A 11 2.95 -20.28 -2.42
CA LEU A 11 2.79 -21.03 -3.68
C LEU A 11 1.39 -21.68 -3.79
N LEU A 12 0.89 -22.24 -2.69
CA LEU A 12 -0.48 -22.81 -2.61
C LEU A 12 -1.56 -21.75 -2.77
N GLU A 13 -1.37 -20.56 -2.19
CA GLU A 13 -2.27 -19.42 -2.38
C GLU A 13 -2.23 -18.92 -3.84
N LEU A 14 -1.08 -18.93 -4.48
CA LEU A 14 -0.94 -18.56 -5.90
C LEU A 14 -1.58 -19.63 -6.83
N MET A 15 -1.46 -20.91 -6.53
CA MET A 15 -2.07 -21.99 -7.30
C MET A 15 -3.60 -22.02 -7.17
N ASN A 16 -4.15 -21.74 -5.99
CA ASN A 16 -5.60 -21.61 -5.79
C ASN A 16 -6.19 -20.39 -6.53
N LEU A 17 -5.39 -19.36 -6.81
CA LEU A 17 -5.80 -18.21 -7.61
C LEU A 17 -5.83 -18.50 -9.12
N GLU A 18 -5.04 -19.45 -9.62
CA GLU A 18 -5.07 -19.86 -11.03
C GLU A 18 -6.36 -20.64 -11.37
N GLU A 19 -6.88 -21.47 -10.45
CA GLU A 19 -8.18 -22.13 -10.64
C GLU A 19 -9.36 -21.16 -10.59
N PHE A 20 -9.24 -20.04 -9.86
CA PHE A 20 -10.28 -19.01 -9.79
C PHE A 20 -10.27 -18.07 -11.00
N SER A 21 -9.12 -17.89 -11.65
CA SER A 21 -8.93 -17.02 -12.82
C SER A 21 -9.69 -17.49 -14.08
N SER A 22 -10.03 -18.77 -14.17
CA SER A 22 -10.74 -19.34 -15.33
C SER A 22 -12.25 -19.08 -15.35
N SER A 23 -12.82 -18.52 -14.28
CA SER A 23 -14.25 -18.27 -14.13
C SER A 23 -14.67 -16.79 -14.11
N ILE A 24 -13.74 -15.86 -14.35
CA ILE A 24 -14.03 -14.42 -14.31
C ILE A 24 -14.29 -13.88 -15.71
N ALA A 25 -15.48 -13.29 -15.89
CA ALA A 25 -15.91 -12.59 -17.10
C ALA A 25 -14.97 -11.45 -17.51
N PRO A 26 -15.00 -11.04 -18.82
CA PRO A 26 -14.05 -10.03 -19.32
C PRO A 26 -14.20 -8.68 -18.61
N TYR A 27 -13.10 -8.05 -18.41
CA TYR A 27 -12.70 -6.93 -17.57
C TYR A 27 -13.35 -5.56 -17.86
N GLU A 28 -14.48 -5.48 -18.56
CA GLU A 28 -15.17 -4.23 -18.91
C GLU A 28 -16.01 -3.61 -17.79
N GLU A 29 -16.20 -4.29 -16.64
CA GLU A 29 -17.10 -3.85 -15.55
C GLU A 29 -16.40 -3.28 -14.30
N LEU A 30 -15.11 -2.91 -14.33
CA LEU A 30 -14.45 -2.30 -13.18
C LEU A 30 -14.63 -0.78 -13.04
N ASP A 31 -15.58 -0.20 -13.75
CA ASP A 31 -16.04 1.19 -13.54
C ASP A 31 -16.99 1.35 -12.34
N ALA A 32 -17.28 0.30 -11.61
CA ALA A 32 -18.09 0.41 -10.40
C ALA A 32 -17.25 0.96 -9.24
N PRO A 33 -17.64 2.09 -8.63
CA PRO A 33 -16.93 2.63 -7.47
C PRO A 33 -16.99 1.59 -6.34
N PHE A 34 -15.84 1.31 -5.71
CA PHE A 34 -15.74 0.46 -4.53
C PHE A 34 -16.81 0.87 -3.52
N GLN A 35 -17.79 0.00 -3.27
CA GLN A 35 -19.00 0.34 -2.54
C GLN A 35 -18.67 0.77 -1.12
N LYS A 36 -19.13 1.96 -0.75
CA LYS A 36 -19.17 2.45 0.63
C LYS A 36 -19.93 1.47 1.51
N LYS A 37 -19.24 0.71 2.38
CA LYS A 37 -19.89 0.17 3.56
C LYS A 37 -20.22 1.36 4.46
N SER A 38 -21.49 1.73 4.52
CA SER A 38 -21.99 2.78 5.40
C SER A 38 -21.72 2.41 6.86
N SER A 39 -20.73 3.05 7.48
CA SER A 39 -20.56 3.02 8.91
C SER A 39 -21.61 3.94 9.54
N SER A 40 -22.41 3.40 10.47
CA SER A 40 -23.37 4.14 11.28
C SER A 40 -22.68 5.30 12.01
N LYS A 41 -23.23 6.49 11.85
CA LYS A 41 -22.82 7.72 12.55
C LYS A 41 -23.06 7.57 14.04
N ASN A 42 -22.00 7.41 14.82
CA ASN A 42 -21.99 7.69 16.25
C ASN A 42 -20.94 8.78 16.51
N ASP A 43 -21.39 10.00 16.70
CA ASP A 43 -20.63 11.24 16.52
C ASP A 43 -19.71 11.67 17.69
N ASN A 44 -19.52 10.86 18.74
CA ASN A 44 -18.82 11.28 19.96
C ASN A 44 -17.57 10.47 20.33
N ASN A 45 -16.94 9.77 19.42
CA ASN A 45 -15.70 9.09 19.71
C ASN A 45 -14.48 10.00 19.43
N PRO A 46 -13.66 10.38 20.44
CA PRO A 46 -12.47 11.22 20.25
C PRO A 46 -11.36 10.56 19.41
N SER A 47 -11.48 9.28 19.13
CA SER A 47 -10.50 8.47 18.41
C SER A 47 -10.80 8.33 16.90
N ARG A 48 -11.59 9.21 16.29
CA ARG A 48 -11.86 9.17 14.85
C ARG A 48 -10.66 9.70 14.05
N PRO A 49 -10.10 8.92 13.13
CA PRO A 49 -8.96 9.31 12.30
C PRO A 49 -9.20 10.57 11.44
N ASP A 50 -10.46 10.87 11.09
CA ASP A 50 -10.86 12.06 10.34
C ASP A 50 -10.57 13.40 11.07
N LYS A 51 -10.34 13.35 12.40
CA LYS A 51 -10.00 14.53 13.21
C LYS A 51 -8.50 14.91 13.14
N PHE A 52 -7.63 14.02 12.71
CA PHE A 52 -6.21 14.35 12.61
C PHE A 52 -5.98 15.35 11.47
N SER A 53 -5.30 16.44 11.77
CA SER A 53 -4.97 17.50 10.80
C SER A 53 -3.56 17.35 10.21
N LYS A 54 -2.72 16.57 10.88
CA LYS A 54 -1.31 16.32 10.51
C LYS A 54 -0.94 14.86 10.77
N ILE A 55 0.11 14.42 10.11
CA ILE A 55 0.67 13.07 10.29
C ILE A 55 1.25 12.90 11.69
N GLU A 56 1.85 13.95 12.23
CA GLU A 56 2.40 13.97 13.59
C GLU A 56 1.31 13.74 14.67
N ASP A 57 0.08 14.19 14.42
CA ASP A 57 -1.05 13.93 15.33
C ASP A 57 -1.38 12.42 15.36
N ILE A 58 -1.31 11.75 14.20
CA ILE A 58 -1.51 10.30 14.08
C ILE A 58 -0.38 9.54 14.81
N GLU A 59 0.86 9.93 14.59
CA GLU A 59 2.02 9.31 15.23
C GLU A 59 1.96 9.46 16.76
N SER A 60 1.58 10.64 17.25
CA SER A 60 1.40 10.92 18.66
C SER A 60 0.27 10.08 19.27
N TYR A 61 -0.88 10.02 18.61
CA TYR A 61 -2.02 9.19 19.03
C TYR A 61 -1.65 7.71 19.16
N LEU A 62 -0.97 7.17 18.17
CA LEU A 62 -0.57 5.77 18.16
C LEU A 62 0.51 5.49 19.20
N TYR A 63 1.44 6.42 19.38
CA TYR A 63 2.44 6.31 20.45
C TYR A 63 1.77 6.32 21.84
N GLU A 64 0.82 7.20 22.08
CA GLU A 64 0.10 7.23 23.37
C GLU A 64 -0.66 5.93 23.64
N LYS A 65 -1.27 5.37 22.60
CA LYS A 65 -2.10 4.17 22.72
C LYS A 65 -1.30 2.87 22.82
N TYR A 66 -0.29 2.70 21.98
CA TYR A 66 0.45 1.44 21.84
C TYR A 66 1.85 1.49 22.46
N LYS A 67 2.34 2.67 22.82
CA LYS A 67 3.70 2.90 23.34
C LYS A 67 4.82 2.49 22.39
N ILE A 68 4.54 2.51 21.09
CA ILE A 68 5.47 2.17 20.02
C ILE A 68 5.76 3.43 19.23
N LYS A 69 7.04 3.84 19.22
CA LYS A 69 7.51 4.99 18.43
C LYS A 69 7.82 4.50 17.01
N SER A 70 7.07 4.99 16.05
CA SER A 70 7.25 4.65 14.63
C SER A 70 6.91 5.84 13.76
N SER A 71 7.61 5.98 12.64
CA SER A 71 7.21 6.90 11.58
C SER A 71 6.38 6.15 10.54
N TYR A 72 5.29 6.77 10.10
CA TYR A 72 4.40 6.22 9.09
C TYR A 72 4.80 6.56 7.67
N ILE A 73 5.48 7.69 7.51
CA ILE A 73 5.85 8.24 6.22
C ILE A 73 7.33 8.60 6.21
N GLU A 74 7.99 8.29 5.11
CA GLU A 74 9.32 8.75 4.75
C GLU A 74 9.23 9.61 3.49
N GLY A 75 10.20 10.52 3.32
CA GLY A 75 10.33 11.37 2.14
C GLY A 75 9.49 12.64 2.21
N ASP A 76 8.99 13.09 1.06
CA ASP A 76 8.26 14.34 0.91
C ASP A 76 6.75 14.15 1.11
N GLN A 77 6.23 14.59 2.24
CA GLN A 77 4.79 14.51 2.54
C GLN A 77 3.92 15.40 1.63
N GLN A 78 4.49 16.30 0.85
CA GLN A 78 3.78 17.14 -0.12
C GLN A 78 3.94 16.62 -1.55
N SER A 79 4.54 15.45 -1.73
CA SER A 79 4.77 14.85 -3.03
C SER A 79 3.47 14.54 -3.77
N LYS A 80 3.48 14.79 -5.08
CA LYS A 80 2.37 14.40 -5.97
C LYS A 80 2.27 12.89 -6.19
N ILE A 81 3.29 12.13 -5.81
CA ILE A 81 3.30 10.67 -5.92
C ILE A 81 3.59 10.04 -4.56
N MET A 82 2.75 9.09 -4.19
CA MET A 82 2.88 8.33 -2.96
C MET A 82 2.99 6.84 -3.26
N PHE A 83 3.98 6.20 -2.65
CA PHE A 83 4.14 4.76 -2.67
C PHE A 83 3.65 4.17 -1.35
N PHE A 84 2.85 3.12 -1.44
CA PHE A 84 2.29 2.43 -0.29
C PHE A 84 2.81 0.99 -0.26
N TYR A 85 3.60 0.67 0.77
CA TYR A 85 4.17 -0.66 1.01
C TYR A 85 3.34 -1.43 2.06
N GLY A 86 3.48 -2.75 2.11
CA GLY A 86 2.67 -3.59 3.00
C GLY A 86 3.04 -3.48 4.47
N LYS A 87 4.04 -4.23 4.90
CA LYS A 87 4.42 -4.37 6.31
C LYS A 87 5.91 -4.13 6.48
N CYS A 88 6.28 -3.33 7.47
CA CYS A 88 7.68 -3.19 7.92
C CYS A 88 7.98 -4.13 9.08
N ASN A 89 9.23 -4.56 9.19
CA ASN A 89 9.71 -5.33 10.34
C ASN A 89 10.35 -4.41 11.39
N SER A 90 10.34 -4.83 12.66
CA SER A 90 10.93 -4.06 13.77
C SER A 90 12.42 -3.76 13.60
N ASN A 91 13.14 -4.66 12.91
CA ASN A 91 14.58 -4.52 12.64
C ASN A 91 14.90 -3.60 11.46
N ASP A 92 13.89 -3.21 10.65
CA ASP A 92 14.10 -2.33 9.51
C ASP A 92 14.47 -0.91 10.02
N LYS A 93 15.48 -0.31 9.43
CA LYS A 93 15.88 1.09 9.76
C LYS A 93 15.01 2.10 9.03
N LYS A 94 14.44 1.71 7.90
CA LYS A 94 13.57 2.51 7.03
C LYS A 94 12.51 1.63 6.37
N ILE A 95 11.48 2.24 5.79
CA ILE A 95 10.50 1.53 4.97
C ILE A 95 11.23 0.92 3.77
N LEU A 96 11.05 -0.38 3.52
CA LEU A 96 11.81 -1.12 2.52
C LEU A 96 13.32 -0.99 2.78
N ASP A 97 13.83 -1.74 3.72
CA ASP A 97 15.26 -1.80 4.08
C ASP A 97 15.95 -3.01 3.42
N GLY A 98 17.27 -3.10 3.59
CA GLY A 98 18.09 -4.20 3.10
C GLY A 98 18.11 -4.33 1.57
N GLU A 99 18.07 -5.56 1.08
CA GLU A 99 18.14 -5.87 -0.35
C GLU A 99 16.90 -5.36 -1.11
N SER A 100 15.72 -5.54 -0.53
CA SER A 100 14.45 -5.02 -1.09
C SER A 100 14.47 -3.51 -1.20
N GLY A 101 15.01 -2.82 -0.20
CA GLY A 101 15.19 -1.38 -0.22
C GLY A 101 16.18 -0.93 -1.28
N SER A 102 17.30 -1.64 -1.44
CA SER A 102 18.27 -1.34 -2.48
C SER A 102 17.71 -1.52 -3.89
N LEU A 103 16.86 -2.54 -4.09
CA LEU A 103 16.16 -2.71 -5.37
C LEU A 103 15.14 -1.59 -5.59
N PHE A 104 14.37 -1.24 -4.57
CA PHE A 104 13.41 -0.14 -4.64
C PHE A 104 14.09 1.19 -5.01
N ASP A 105 15.22 1.49 -4.40
CA ASP A 105 15.99 2.70 -4.70
C ASP A 105 16.45 2.72 -6.18
N LYS A 106 16.88 1.56 -6.73
CA LYS A 106 17.19 1.42 -8.16
C LYS A 106 15.96 1.60 -9.06
N MET A 107 14.80 1.07 -8.66
CA MET A 107 13.54 1.25 -9.38
C MET A 107 13.15 2.73 -9.44
N LEU A 108 13.22 3.45 -8.33
CA LEU A 108 12.97 4.90 -8.28
C LEU A 108 13.94 5.66 -9.19
N ASN A 109 15.24 5.40 -9.07
CA ASN A 109 16.26 6.10 -9.87
C ASN A 109 16.05 5.89 -11.38
N SER A 110 15.56 4.73 -11.81
CA SER A 110 15.29 4.44 -13.23
C SER A 110 14.22 5.34 -13.85
N ILE A 111 13.36 5.91 -13.02
CA ILE A 111 12.29 6.83 -13.43
C ILE A 111 12.53 8.27 -12.94
N ASN A 112 13.77 8.60 -12.58
CA ASN A 112 14.21 9.92 -12.09
C ASN A 112 13.54 10.32 -10.76
N LEU A 113 13.19 9.35 -9.93
CA LEU A 113 12.70 9.56 -8.56
C LEU A 113 13.75 9.12 -7.54
N SER A 114 13.57 9.58 -6.33
CA SER A 114 14.33 9.17 -5.15
C SER A 114 13.42 9.20 -3.92
N ARG A 115 13.85 8.62 -2.81
CA ARG A 115 13.08 8.68 -1.55
C ARG A 115 12.78 10.11 -1.10
N ASN A 116 13.62 11.08 -1.48
CA ASN A 116 13.47 12.48 -1.04
C ASN A 116 12.37 13.25 -1.79
N ASN A 117 11.91 12.75 -2.94
CA ASN A 117 10.91 13.44 -3.75
C ASN A 117 9.61 12.64 -3.95
N ILE A 118 9.42 11.61 -3.15
CA ILE A 118 8.18 10.83 -3.06
C ILE A 118 7.68 10.83 -1.63
N ALA A 119 6.39 10.58 -1.43
CA ALA A 119 5.88 10.11 -0.15
C ALA A 119 5.94 8.57 -0.13
N LEU A 120 6.54 7.97 0.89
CA LEU A 120 6.61 6.52 1.05
C LEU A 120 6.01 6.14 2.40
N ALA A 121 4.92 5.39 2.38
CA ALA A 121 4.26 4.90 3.59
C ALA A 121 4.22 3.37 3.63
N SER A 122 4.11 2.82 4.84
CA SER A 122 3.78 1.40 5.04
C SER A 122 2.41 1.25 5.65
N TYR A 123 1.66 0.22 5.19
CA TYR A 123 0.32 -0.07 5.71
C TYR A 123 0.37 -0.41 7.21
N ILE A 124 1.30 -1.27 7.60
CA ILE A 124 1.63 -1.50 9.01
C ILE A 124 3.05 -1.01 9.23
N PRO A 125 3.23 0.03 10.05
CA PRO A 125 4.53 0.59 10.30
C PRO A 125 5.36 -0.32 11.21
N ARG A 126 6.63 0.02 11.32
CA ARG A 126 7.61 -0.73 12.10
C ARG A 126 7.23 -0.80 13.58
N GLY A 127 7.43 -1.98 14.18
CA GLY A 127 7.21 -2.22 15.62
C GLY A 127 5.81 -2.71 15.95
N TYR A 128 4.91 -2.79 14.96
CA TYR A 128 3.53 -3.25 15.18
C TYR A 128 3.29 -4.71 14.77
N GLU A 129 4.34 -5.53 14.68
CA GLU A 129 4.27 -6.93 14.23
C GLU A 129 3.35 -7.79 15.09
N ASN A 130 3.31 -7.54 16.39
CA ASN A 130 2.46 -8.28 17.34
C ASN A 130 0.95 -8.01 17.15
N PHE A 131 0.59 -7.04 16.29
CA PHE A 131 -0.79 -6.67 16.04
C PHE A 131 -1.31 -7.16 14.67
N TYR A 132 -0.54 -7.94 13.91
CA TYR A 132 -0.93 -8.38 12.57
C TYR A 132 -2.22 -9.20 12.52
N ASP A 133 -2.56 -9.90 13.59
CA ASP A 133 -3.76 -10.71 13.71
C ASP A 133 -4.83 -10.06 14.61
N ASN A 134 -4.62 -8.82 15.03
CA ASN A 134 -5.56 -8.09 15.88
C ASN A 134 -6.58 -7.32 15.02
N GLU A 135 -7.79 -7.83 14.89
CA GLU A 135 -8.85 -7.26 14.06
C GLU A 135 -9.18 -5.80 14.43
N LYS A 136 -9.21 -5.47 15.72
CA LYS A 136 -9.48 -4.08 16.16
C LYS A 136 -8.38 -3.12 15.71
N PHE A 137 -7.14 -3.56 15.82
CA PHE A 137 -5.99 -2.79 15.32
C PHE A 137 -6.05 -2.65 13.80
N LEU A 138 -6.33 -3.73 13.07
CA LEU A 138 -6.39 -3.70 11.61
C LEU A 138 -7.49 -2.77 11.09
N ASN A 139 -8.65 -2.76 11.73
CA ASN A 139 -9.74 -1.84 11.40
C ASN A 139 -9.36 -0.37 11.68
N GLU A 140 -8.70 -0.10 12.79
CA GLU A 140 -8.21 1.23 13.13
C GLU A 140 -7.12 1.71 12.16
N ILE A 141 -6.13 0.86 11.88
CA ILE A 141 -5.03 1.19 11.00
C ILE A 141 -5.50 1.42 9.56
N GLN A 142 -6.55 0.75 9.11
CA GLN A 142 -7.17 1.00 7.82
C GLN A 142 -7.70 2.43 7.71
N LEU A 143 -8.43 2.90 8.71
CA LEU A 143 -8.95 4.26 8.76
C LEU A 143 -7.82 5.30 8.84
N ILE A 144 -6.78 4.99 9.60
CA ILE A 144 -5.57 5.83 9.69
C ILE A 144 -4.87 5.92 8.33
N ASN A 145 -4.72 4.81 7.62
CA ASN A 145 -4.09 4.81 6.30
C ASN A 145 -4.90 5.62 5.28
N TYR A 146 -6.23 5.56 5.31
CA TYR A 146 -7.05 6.44 4.50
C TYR A 146 -6.78 7.91 4.84
N ARG A 147 -6.71 8.25 6.14
CA ARG A 147 -6.42 9.60 6.57
C ARG A 147 -5.03 10.09 6.16
N ILE A 148 -4.02 9.23 6.21
CA ILE A 148 -2.67 9.53 5.71
C ILE A 148 -2.70 9.87 4.21
N ILE A 149 -3.43 9.10 3.40
CA ILE A 149 -3.59 9.39 1.96
C ILE A 149 -4.30 10.73 1.75
N GLU A 150 -5.31 11.05 2.56
CA GLU A 150 -6.02 12.33 2.50
C GLU A 150 -5.11 13.51 2.88
N LEU A 151 -4.27 13.37 3.92
CA LEU A 151 -3.36 14.42 4.37
C LEU A 151 -2.22 14.68 3.37
N VAL A 152 -1.64 13.64 2.81
CA VAL A 152 -0.63 13.76 1.73
C VAL A 152 -1.27 14.27 0.44
N ASN A 153 -2.49 13.87 0.17
CA ASN A 153 -3.27 14.23 -1.02
C ASN A 153 -2.50 14.05 -2.34
N PRO A 154 -1.91 12.87 -2.59
CA PRO A 154 -1.13 12.65 -3.79
C PRO A 154 -2.04 12.63 -5.02
N ARG A 155 -1.51 13.06 -6.18
CA ARG A 155 -2.18 12.86 -7.49
C ARG A 155 -2.10 11.40 -7.93
N TYR A 156 -0.97 10.74 -7.62
CA TYR A 156 -0.68 9.36 -8.01
C TYR A 156 -0.41 8.51 -6.77
N LEU A 157 -1.13 7.41 -6.64
CA LEU A 157 -0.96 6.42 -5.57
C LEU A 157 -0.44 5.11 -6.18
N ILE A 158 0.74 4.67 -5.74
CA ILE A 158 1.35 3.43 -6.19
C ILE A 158 1.29 2.42 -5.05
N ILE A 159 0.56 1.35 -5.25
CA ILE A 159 0.38 0.31 -4.23
C ILE A 159 1.31 -0.86 -4.54
N MET A 160 2.14 -1.21 -3.57
CA MET A 160 3.05 -2.34 -3.62
C MET A 160 2.65 -3.36 -2.56
N SER A 161 2.66 -4.61 -2.89
CA SER A 161 2.31 -5.79 -2.09
C SER A 161 0.83 -6.20 -2.12
N ASN A 162 0.61 -7.50 -2.17
CA ASN A 162 -0.74 -8.10 -2.13
C ASN A 162 -1.46 -7.78 -0.81
N TYR A 163 -0.72 -7.70 0.30
CA TYR A 163 -1.30 -7.33 1.58
C TYR A 163 -1.91 -5.92 1.55
N CYS A 164 -1.16 -4.96 1.00
CA CYS A 164 -1.64 -3.58 0.88
C CYS A 164 -2.84 -3.48 -0.08
N ILE A 165 -2.82 -4.21 -1.19
CA ILE A 165 -3.95 -4.31 -2.13
C ILE A 165 -5.20 -4.79 -1.40
N LYS A 166 -5.13 -5.92 -0.71
CA LYS A 166 -6.25 -6.51 0.02
C LYS A 166 -6.82 -5.54 1.05
N MET A 167 -5.96 -4.93 1.85
CA MET A 167 -6.40 -4.11 2.98
C MET A 167 -6.85 -2.71 2.54
N LEU A 168 -6.16 -2.09 1.58
CA LEU A 168 -6.45 -0.72 1.17
C LEU A 168 -7.58 -0.65 0.14
N LEU A 169 -7.57 -1.57 -0.82
CA LEU A 169 -8.59 -1.61 -1.90
C LEU A 169 -9.78 -2.52 -1.56
N ALA A 170 -9.75 -3.22 -0.41
CA ALA A 170 -10.78 -4.17 0.00
C ALA A 170 -11.12 -5.22 -1.08
N THR A 171 -10.10 -5.76 -1.76
CA THR A 171 -10.22 -6.74 -2.84
C THR A 171 -9.32 -7.93 -2.59
N ASP A 172 -9.72 -9.10 -3.03
CA ASP A 172 -8.89 -10.32 -3.03
C ASP A 172 -8.07 -10.51 -4.32
N LEU A 173 -8.13 -9.55 -5.26
CA LEU A 173 -7.31 -9.56 -6.46
C LEU A 173 -5.82 -9.39 -6.11
N SER A 174 -4.96 -10.08 -6.86
CA SER A 174 -3.51 -10.01 -6.67
C SER A 174 -2.87 -8.84 -7.44
N SER A 175 -1.61 -8.54 -7.10
CA SER A 175 -0.82 -7.57 -7.87
C SER A 175 -0.67 -7.99 -9.34
N MET A 176 -0.60 -9.29 -9.62
CA MET A 176 -0.55 -9.82 -10.99
C MET A 176 -1.81 -9.46 -11.79
N SER A 177 -2.99 -9.50 -11.16
CA SER A 177 -4.26 -9.19 -11.81
C SER A 177 -4.50 -7.69 -11.99
N LEU A 178 -3.99 -6.86 -11.08
CA LEU A 178 -4.26 -5.42 -11.04
C LEU A 178 -3.18 -4.57 -11.71
N ARG A 179 -1.95 -5.10 -11.87
CA ARG A 179 -0.86 -4.34 -12.50
C ARG A 179 -1.16 -4.01 -13.99
N GLY A 180 -0.41 -3.09 -14.53
CA GLY A 180 -0.54 -2.70 -15.95
C GLY A 180 -1.64 -1.70 -16.24
N LYS A 181 -2.48 -1.35 -15.27
CA LYS A 181 -3.62 -0.45 -15.47
C LYS A 181 -3.62 0.68 -14.44
N TRP A 182 -4.20 1.82 -14.81
CA TRP A 182 -4.55 2.90 -13.92
C TRP A 182 -6.03 2.83 -13.59
N PHE A 183 -6.38 3.06 -12.34
CA PHE A 183 -7.76 3.17 -11.89
C PHE A 183 -7.89 4.32 -10.87
N ASP A 184 -9.10 4.72 -10.60
CA ASP A 184 -9.40 5.76 -9.63
C ASP A 184 -9.68 5.13 -8.25
N PHE A 185 -9.02 5.64 -7.23
CA PHE A 185 -9.22 5.25 -5.85
C PHE A 185 -9.62 6.47 -5.00
N ASN A 186 -10.69 6.32 -4.24
CA ASN A 186 -11.17 7.31 -3.28
C ASN A 186 -11.08 6.78 -1.87
N THR A 187 -10.61 7.60 -0.95
CA THR A 187 -10.80 7.36 0.47
C THR A 187 -12.24 7.70 0.88
N PRO A 188 -12.73 7.20 2.03
CA PRO A 188 -14.13 7.42 2.43
C PRO A 188 -14.54 8.89 2.57
N ASN A 189 -13.60 9.78 2.91
CA ASN A 189 -13.87 11.18 3.19
C ASN A 189 -13.38 12.14 2.08
N ASP A 190 -12.67 11.63 1.07
CA ASP A 190 -12.16 12.42 -0.04
C ASP A 190 -12.88 12.03 -1.34
N THR A 191 -13.48 13.00 -1.99
CA THR A 191 -14.12 12.83 -3.29
C THR A 191 -13.16 13.03 -4.46
N ASN A 192 -11.91 13.41 -4.17
CA ASN A 192 -10.88 13.66 -5.18
C ASN A 192 -10.16 12.35 -5.53
N PRO A 193 -10.42 11.72 -6.68
CA PRO A 193 -9.87 10.42 -6.98
C PRO A 193 -8.34 10.48 -7.13
N LYS A 194 -7.66 9.53 -6.50
CA LYS A 194 -6.23 9.32 -6.68
C LYS A 194 -6.02 8.37 -7.86
N LYS A 195 -5.26 8.81 -8.87
CA LYS A 195 -4.86 7.92 -9.97
C LYS A 195 -3.95 6.84 -9.40
N THR A 196 -4.46 5.62 -9.35
CA THR A 196 -3.82 4.52 -8.64
C THR A 196 -3.30 3.47 -9.61
N ARG A 197 -2.14 2.93 -9.29
CA ARG A 197 -1.53 1.81 -10.00
C ARG A 197 -0.95 0.81 -9.01
N VAL A 198 -1.00 -0.46 -9.37
CA VAL A 198 -0.33 -1.53 -8.63
C VAL A 198 1.02 -1.82 -9.28
N LEU A 199 2.05 -1.97 -8.45
CA LEU A 199 3.41 -2.34 -8.83
C LEU A 199 3.82 -3.58 -8.03
N TYR A 200 4.61 -4.46 -8.64
CA TYR A 200 5.23 -5.56 -7.90
C TYR A 200 6.16 -5.05 -6.81
N GLU A 201 6.04 -5.64 -5.62
CA GLU A 201 6.95 -5.31 -4.52
C GLU A 201 8.38 -5.81 -4.79
N PRO A 202 9.40 -5.10 -4.31
CA PRO A 202 10.79 -5.47 -4.55
C PRO A 202 11.15 -6.88 -4.07
N THR A 203 10.60 -7.32 -2.94
CA THR A 203 10.83 -8.68 -2.41
C THR A 203 10.35 -9.75 -3.38
N LEU A 204 9.20 -9.55 -4.02
CA LEU A 204 8.70 -10.46 -5.03
C LEU A 204 9.64 -10.51 -6.25
N LEU A 205 10.17 -9.36 -6.68
CA LEU A 205 11.08 -9.25 -7.82
C LEU A 205 12.46 -9.85 -7.56
N ILE A 206 12.91 -9.88 -6.32
CA ILE A 206 14.16 -10.56 -5.91
C ILE A 206 13.96 -12.07 -6.04
N ASN A 207 12.84 -12.58 -5.54
CA ASN A 207 12.53 -14.00 -5.55
C ASN A 207 12.13 -14.52 -6.96
N ASN A 208 11.62 -13.64 -7.82
CA ASN A 208 11.13 -13.97 -9.16
C ASN A 208 11.69 -12.98 -10.19
N PRO A 209 12.96 -13.14 -10.62
CA PRO A 209 13.63 -12.20 -11.51
C PRO A 209 12.95 -11.98 -12.87
N ASP A 210 12.19 -12.95 -13.36
CA ASP A 210 11.46 -12.87 -14.64
C ASP A 210 10.39 -11.78 -14.64
N LEU A 211 9.83 -11.47 -13.46
CA LEU A 211 8.85 -10.39 -13.29
C LEU A 211 9.45 -8.98 -13.40
N LYS A 212 10.78 -8.84 -13.42
CA LYS A 212 11.44 -7.53 -13.54
C LYS A 212 11.12 -6.83 -14.85
N LYS A 213 10.93 -7.58 -15.93
CA LYS A 213 10.52 -7.01 -17.22
C LYS A 213 9.17 -6.31 -17.10
N ASP A 214 8.22 -6.96 -16.47
CA ASP A 214 6.88 -6.43 -16.26
C ASP A 214 6.90 -5.21 -15.34
N ALA A 215 7.65 -5.27 -14.24
CA ALA A 215 7.84 -4.13 -13.35
C ALA A 215 8.46 -2.92 -14.06
N TRP A 216 9.37 -3.17 -15.01
CA TRP A 216 9.97 -2.12 -15.83
C TRP A 216 8.95 -1.43 -16.75
N GLU A 217 8.03 -2.18 -17.36
CA GLU A 217 6.95 -1.58 -18.16
C GLU A 217 6.05 -0.70 -17.29
N ASP A 218 5.70 -1.16 -16.08
CA ASP A 218 4.94 -0.37 -15.11
C ASP A 218 5.66 0.92 -14.72
N LEU A 219 6.96 0.86 -14.47
CA LEU A 219 7.78 2.02 -14.12
C LEU A 219 7.86 3.05 -15.26
N LYS A 220 8.02 2.59 -16.51
CA LYS A 220 8.00 3.49 -17.68
C LYS A 220 6.68 4.25 -17.80
N ASP A 221 5.57 3.56 -17.56
CA ASP A 221 4.26 4.19 -17.62
C ASP A 221 4.05 5.20 -16.48
N ILE A 222 4.51 4.89 -15.25
CA ILE A 222 4.54 5.85 -14.14
C ILE A 222 5.37 7.07 -14.53
N LYS A 223 6.58 6.88 -15.09
CA LYS A 223 7.44 7.98 -15.54
C LYS A 223 6.75 8.88 -16.56
N SER A 224 6.09 8.28 -17.54
CA SER A 224 5.32 9.00 -18.57
C SER A 224 4.22 9.87 -17.97
N LYS A 225 3.49 9.35 -16.97
CA LYS A 225 2.42 10.10 -16.28
C LYS A 225 2.95 11.27 -15.44
N LEU A 226 4.16 11.16 -14.89
CA LEU A 226 4.76 12.22 -14.08
C LEU A 226 5.35 13.35 -14.92
N GLY A 227 5.78 13.06 -16.14
CA GLY A 227 6.41 14.03 -17.06
C GLY A 227 5.44 14.77 -17.99
N GLY A 228 4.15 14.41 -17.96
CA GLY A 228 3.06 15.11 -18.63
C GLY A 228 2.22 15.86 -17.60
#